data_30a5ec3dabc3957a7b0ba5e3c3ea9daa
#
_entry.id   30a5ec3dabc3957a7b0ba5e3c3ea9daa
#
_cell.length_a   1.000
_cell.length_b   1.000
_cell.length_c   1.000
_cell.angle_alpha   90.00
_cell.angle_beta   90.00
_cell.angle_gamma   90.00
#
_symmetry.space_group_name_H-M   'P 1'
#
loop_
_entity.id
_entity.type
_entity.pdbx_description
1 polymer ?
#
loop_
_entity_poly.entity_id
_entity_poly.type
_entity_poly.pdbx_seq_one_letter_code
_entity_poly.pdbx_strand_id
1 'polypeptide(L)'
;MRLSIGFLAALLSVAILTPPVAAQSKPDLTVALSSFSTEVLDPVLGGHVVKYYMSLMFDYLVGVTPDGQLSKDSGLATRWEPSADHKRWTFHLRKGVKFHTGEDATSEDVKFSLQRAIGKRSTTGYAGPLRTLIADIETPAPDRVVIVTKEPTLIIPTYLSRSLSTEGMILPKKYIEATGDDAFAQKPMGSGPYRFVEQVTGSHIKLAAVDNHWRVGVPRFKTITFKLVPEETTRIALLRRGEVDITDVSRERVKELERESFPIHFRREEAILTTWWVLPRDGQPTKDKRVREALNLAIDRNEIAQSIFGGYADPAYVPLGLSWAYRDIGFKPTQDMQYPYDPTRAKKLLAEAGFASGFPLTMHAYQLPGLPEGKAFAEAMAGYWQKIGVQPKLVPVDYPAFRKNWFDRATPGAFGYYNVANRDWIGTYAFLEKQAYSKSKASDTVNDPEIDGMIEQVMRQTDKEKIATLLRNVYTRLRSEHHGVPVVFVHSPYAASKTLGKWNPGSVMYDLFLDELARR
;
A
#
# COMPACT_ATOMS: atom_id res chain seq x y z
N MET A 1 24.57 49.90 82.53
CA MET A 1 25.12 48.55 82.18
C MET A 1 23.98 47.74 81.53
N ARG A 2 23.89 47.69 80.20
CA ARG A 2 22.91 46.86 79.49
C ARG A 2 23.69 46.02 78.46
N LEU A 3 23.69 44.71 78.66
CA LEU A 3 24.24 43.71 77.73
C LEU A 3 23.25 43.49 76.59
N SER A 4 23.73 43.63 75.37
CA SER A 4 22.99 43.24 74.17
C SER A 4 23.48 41.88 73.72
N ILE A 5 22.57 40.87 73.68
CA ILE A 5 22.84 39.55 73.18
C ILE A 5 22.42 39.53 71.69
N GLY A 6 23.42 39.36 70.80
CA GLY A 6 23.17 39.17 69.35
C GLY A 6 22.84 37.74 69.07
N PHE A 7 21.66 37.50 68.39
CA PHE A 7 21.28 36.18 67.83
C PHE A 7 21.84 36.06 66.43
N LEU A 8 22.72 35.10 66.22
CA LEU A 8 23.22 34.70 64.88
C LEU A 8 22.30 33.60 64.33
N ALA A 9 21.48 33.96 63.35
CA ALA A 9 20.63 32.99 62.64
C ALA A 9 21.46 32.29 61.52
N ALA A 10 21.78 31.02 61.68
CA ALA A 10 22.39 30.21 60.65
C ALA A 10 21.29 29.69 59.66
N LEU A 11 21.29 30.17 58.42
CA LEU A 11 20.46 29.65 57.33
C LEU A 11 21.09 28.34 56.84
N LEU A 12 20.47 27.20 57.18
CA LEU A 12 20.75 25.90 56.55
C LEU A 12 20.07 25.85 55.19
N SER A 13 20.84 25.95 54.10
CA SER A 13 20.35 25.69 52.73
C SER A 13 20.25 24.18 52.52
N VAL A 14 19.03 23.62 52.54
CA VAL A 14 18.78 22.21 52.15
C VAL A 14 18.77 22.17 50.63
N ALA A 15 19.85 21.64 50.04
CA ALA A 15 19.89 21.31 48.64
C ALA A 15 18.98 20.09 48.41
N ILE A 16 17.82 20.29 47.80
CA ILE A 16 16.94 19.21 47.33
C ILE A 16 17.62 18.57 46.12
N LEU A 17 18.32 17.47 46.34
CA LEU A 17 18.78 16.57 45.25
C LEU A 17 17.57 15.93 44.64
N THR A 18 17.07 16.47 43.51
CA THR A 18 16.12 15.74 42.65
C THR A 18 16.82 14.51 42.09
N PRO A 19 16.29 13.31 42.34
CA PRO A 19 16.88 12.11 41.73
C PRO A 19 16.84 12.26 40.18
N PRO A 20 17.88 11.79 39.46
CA PRO A 20 17.84 11.79 38.02
C PRO A 20 16.60 10.99 37.56
N VAL A 21 15.73 11.62 36.76
CA VAL A 21 14.64 10.92 36.10
C VAL A 21 15.31 9.82 35.26
N ALA A 22 15.19 8.59 35.73
CA ALA A 22 15.65 7.44 34.97
C ALA A 22 14.98 7.50 33.59
N ALA A 23 15.78 7.63 32.54
CA ALA A 23 15.26 7.59 31.17
C ALA A 23 14.50 6.28 31.00
N GLN A 24 13.18 6.37 30.89
CA GLN A 24 12.31 5.20 30.76
C GLN A 24 12.74 4.43 29.51
N SER A 25 13.19 3.19 29.67
CA SER A 25 13.67 2.38 28.56
C SER A 25 12.52 2.21 27.56
N LYS A 26 12.79 2.48 26.27
CA LYS A 26 11.80 2.30 25.22
C LYS A 26 11.30 0.86 25.24
N PRO A 27 9.97 0.62 25.17
CA PRO A 27 9.42 -0.73 25.14
C PRO A 27 9.68 -1.42 23.81
N ASP A 28 9.52 -2.73 23.75
CA ASP A 28 9.50 -3.51 22.52
C ASP A 28 8.07 -3.51 21.92
N LEU A 29 7.97 -3.72 20.60
CA LEU A 29 6.72 -3.88 19.87
C LEU A 29 6.76 -5.17 19.06
N THR A 30 5.72 -6.00 19.15
CA THR A 30 5.57 -7.21 18.34
C THR A 30 4.30 -7.14 17.50
N VAL A 31 4.46 -7.31 16.18
CA VAL A 31 3.37 -7.34 15.21
C VAL A 31 3.27 -8.73 14.60
N ALA A 32 2.14 -9.42 14.72
CA ALA A 32 1.91 -10.68 14.04
C ALA A 32 1.06 -10.45 12.80
N LEU A 33 1.50 -10.99 11.66
CA LEU A 33 0.80 -10.91 10.38
C LEU A 33 0.50 -12.32 9.85
N SER A 34 -0.62 -12.45 9.16
CA SER A 34 -1.05 -13.70 8.51
C SER A 34 -0.15 -14.09 7.32
N SER A 35 0.50 -13.12 6.70
CA SER A 35 1.42 -13.32 5.58
C SER A 35 2.37 -12.13 5.44
N PHE A 36 3.58 -12.37 4.99
CA PHE A 36 4.49 -11.33 4.50
C PHE A 36 4.41 -11.16 2.98
N SER A 37 3.67 -12.02 2.28
CA SER A 37 3.57 -12.12 0.81
C SER A 37 4.92 -12.38 0.14
N THR A 38 5.96 -11.65 0.48
CA THR A 38 7.36 -11.87 0.13
C THR A 38 8.27 -11.37 1.25
N GLU A 39 9.43 -11.96 1.40
CA GLU A 39 10.36 -11.68 2.51
C GLU A 39 11.68 -11.07 2.03
N VAL A 40 11.65 -10.35 0.92
CA VAL A 40 12.84 -9.69 0.40
C VAL A 40 13.16 -8.41 1.18
N LEU A 41 14.46 -8.10 1.29
CA LEU A 41 14.97 -6.93 2.03
C LEU A 41 15.60 -5.86 1.11
N ASP A 42 15.66 -6.09 -0.21
CA ASP A 42 16.05 -5.07 -1.19
C ASP A 42 14.79 -4.36 -1.72
N PRO A 43 14.65 -3.03 -1.53
CA PRO A 43 13.49 -2.28 -1.99
C PRO A 43 13.16 -2.44 -3.47
N VAL A 44 14.16 -2.61 -4.34
CA VAL A 44 13.94 -2.75 -5.79
C VAL A 44 13.35 -4.11 -6.20
N LEU A 45 13.31 -5.08 -5.28
CA LEU A 45 12.73 -6.42 -5.51
C LEU A 45 11.38 -6.63 -4.82
N GLY A 46 11.02 -5.78 -3.85
CA GLY A 46 9.91 -6.04 -2.93
C GLY A 46 8.55 -5.52 -3.39
N GLY A 47 8.50 -4.31 -3.88
CA GLY A 47 7.23 -3.63 -4.19
C GLY A 47 6.41 -3.26 -2.94
N HIS A 48 5.07 -3.18 -3.05
CA HIS A 48 4.22 -2.68 -1.97
C HIS A 48 4.25 -3.53 -0.69
N VAL A 49 4.25 -4.85 -0.84
CA VAL A 49 4.00 -5.80 0.26
C VAL A 49 5.09 -5.80 1.34
N VAL A 50 6.28 -5.35 1.02
CA VAL A 50 7.40 -5.27 1.97
C VAL A 50 7.39 -3.99 2.81
N LYS A 51 6.47 -3.08 2.57
CA LYS A 51 6.38 -1.78 3.26
C LYS A 51 6.14 -1.91 4.77
N TYR A 52 5.52 -2.98 5.23
CA TYR A 52 5.34 -3.23 6.67
C TYR A 52 6.60 -3.02 7.49
N TYR A 53 7.74 -3.46 6.97
CA TYR A 53 9.04 -3.36 7.65
C TYR A 53 10.03 -2.45 6.95
N MET A 54 10.00 -2.35 5.62
CA MET A 54 10.95 -1.51 4.89
C MET A 54 10.71 -0.02 5.11
N SER A 55 9.46 0.45 5.26
CA SER A 55 9.16 1.85 5.56
C SER A 55 9.69 2.32 6.92
N LEU A 56 10.14 1.38 7.75
CA LEU A 56 10.81 1.67 9.02
C LEU A 56 12.33 1.72 8.87
N MET A 57 12.90 1.04 7.87
CA MET A 57 14.34 0.96 7.63
C MET A 57 14.85 2.04 6.65
N PHE A 58 13.99 2.47 5.72
CA PHE A 58 14.36 3.40 4.66
C PHE A 58 13.48 4.64 4.69
N ASP A 59 14.09 5.83 4.66
CA ASP A 59 13.35 7.04 4.37
C ASP A 59 13.02 7.13 2.88
N TYR A 60 11.89 7.75 2.57
CA TYR A 60 11.50 8.08 1.20
C TYR A 60 11.99 9.48 0.79
N LEU A 61 12.15 9.71 -0.50
CA LEU A 61 12.42 11.05 -1.00
C LEU A 61 11.30 12.00 -0.58
N VAL A 62 10.05 11.60 -0.78
CA VAL A 62 8.87 12.37 -0.38
C VAL A 62 8.12 11.61 0.72
N GLY A 63 7.94 12.24 1.87
CA GLY A 63 7.15 11.71 2.98
C GLY A 63 5.65 11.79 2.73
N VAL A 64 4.89 11.11 3.58
CA VAL A 64 3.43 11.25 3.65
C VAL A 64 2.96 11.25 5.10
N THR A 65 1.81 11.87 5.33
CA THR A 65 1.06 11.77 6.58
C THR A 65 0.28 10.44 6.65
N PRO A 66 -0.17 9.97 7.82
CA PRO A 66 -0.98 8.76 7.91
C PRO A 66 -2.27 8.79 7.08
N ASP A 67 -2.83 9.96 6.79
CA ASP A 67 -3.98 10.13 5.90
C ASP A 67 -3.62 10.20 4.40
N GLY A 68 -2.35 9.89 4.06
CA GLY A 68 -1.88 9.71 2.68
C GLY A 68 -1.48 10.99 1.93
N GLN A 69 -1.50 12.15 2.59
CA GLN A 69 -1.08 13.41 1.96
C GLN A 69 0.45 13.52 1.88
N LEU A 70 0.97 14.08 0.78
CA LEU A 70 2.40 14.34 0.65
C LEU A 70 2.88 15.27 1.77
N SER A 71 3.99 14.92 2.41
CA SER A 71 4.53 15.63 3.57
C SER A 71 6.01 15.96 3.39
N LYS A 72 6.35 17.22 3.63
CA LYS A 72 7.74 17.70 3.73
C LYS A 72 8.41 17.36 5.07
N ASP A 73 7.63 16.89 6.06
CA ASP A 73 8.10 16.68 7.42
C ASP A 73 8.52 15.24 7.70
N SER A 74 8.15 14.29 6.83
CA SER A 74 8.41 12.86 7.00
C SER A 74 9.18 12.20 5.86
N GLY A 75 9.84 12.98 4.99
CA GLY A 75 10.72 12.52 3.90
C GLY A 75 12.05 13.25 3.86
N LEU A 76 12.95 12.81 2.97
CA LEU A 76 14.23 13.47 2.75
C LEU A 76 14.06 14.85 2.12
N ALA A 77 13.12 15.03 1.19
CA ALA A 77 12.84 16.31 0.59
C ALA A 77 12.03 17.21 1.52
N THR A 78 12.55 18.41 1.78
CA THR A 78 11.87 19.46 2.57
C THR A 78 11.04 20.40 1.69
N ARG A 79 11.30 20.41 0.39
CA ARG A 79 10.60 21.17 -0.64
C ARG A 79 10.81 20.51 -2.00
N TRP A 80 9.80 20.60 -2.85
CA TRP A 80 9.88 20.23 -4.26
C TRP A 80 9.03 21.18 -5.10
N GLU A 81 9.50 21.45 -6.31
CA GLU A 81 8.84 22.37 -7.22
C GLU A 81 9.10 21.98 -8.68
N PRO A 82 8.10 22.13 -9.57
CA PRO A 82 8.30 21.96 -11.00
C PRO A 82 8.87 23.24 -11.63
N SER A 83 9.52 23.09 -12.79
CA SER A 83 9.75 24.17 -13.72
C SER A 83 8.45 24.66 -14.38
N ALA A 84 8.47 25.82 -15.04
CA ALA A 84 7.28 26.36 -15.70
C ALA A 84 6.67 25.44 -16.77
N ASP A 85 7.50 24.63 -17.44
CA ASP A 85 7.09 23.64 -18.42
C ASP A 85 6.76 22.27 -17.82
N HIS A 86 6.84 22.11 -16.49
CA HIS A 86 6.60 20.87 -15.75
C HIS A 86 7.45 19.66 -16.19
N LYS A 87 8.60 19.91 -16.85
CA LYS A 87 9.55 18.86 -17.27
C LYS A 87 10.73 18.68 -16.33
N ARG A 88 10.90 19.56 -15.37
CA ARG A 88 12.00 19.50 -14.40
C ARG A 88 11.43 19.64 -12.99
N TRP A 89 11.70 18.65 -12.13
CA TRP A 89 11.30 18.66 -10.73
C TRP A 89 12.52 18.80 -9.84
N THR A 90 12.62 19.93 -9.14
CA THR A 90 13.71 20.19 -8.19
C THR A 90 13.32 19.78 -6.80
N PHE A 91 14.10 18.91 -6.17
CA PHE A 91 13.93 18.47 -4.77
C PHE A 91 15.07 19.03 -3.93
N HIS A 92 14.73 19.67 -2.81
CA HIS A 92 15.68 20.18 -1.82
C HIS A 92 15.73 19.21 -0.66
N LEU A 93 16.92 18.65 -0.39
CA LEU A 93 17.10 17.61 0.60
C LEU A 93 17.34 18.17 2.00
N ARG A 94 16.92 17.45 3.00
CA ARG A 94 17.21 17.69 4.42
C ARG A 94 18.68 17.43 4.67
N LYS A 95 19.35 18.36 5.37
CA LYS A 95 20.74 18.22 5.81
C LYS A 95 20.84 17.39 7.08
N GLY A 96 21.95 16.66 7.23
CA GLY A 96 22.26 15.91 8.45
C GLY A 96 21.47 14.60 8.62
N VAL A 97 20.77 14.15 7.59
CA VAL A 97 20.18 12.80 7.57
C VAL A 97 21.31 11.80 7.35
N LYS A 98 21.42 10.83 8.27
CA LYS A 98 22.47 9.81 8.21
C LYS A 98 21.89 8.43 7.89
N PHE A 99 22.61 7.69 7.06
CA PHE A 99 22.39 6.26 6.94
C PHE A 99 22.82 5.51 8.19
N HIS A 100 22.35 4.28 8.34
CA HIS A 100 22.75 3.39 9.43
C HIS A 100 24.25 3.05 9.43
N THR A 101 24.93 3.33 8.33
CA THR A 101 26.40 3.28 8.18
C THR A 101 27.12 4.47 8.80
N GLY A 102 26.39 5.55 9.16
CA GLY A 102 26.92 6.80 9.71
C GLY A 102 27.19 7.90 8.68
N GLU A 103 27.14 7.61 7.40
CA GLU A 103 27.35 8.57 6.30
C GLU A 103 26.11 9.47 6.08
N ASP A 104 26.34 10.68 5.60
CA ASP A 104 25.26 11.60 5.25
C ASP A 104 24.58 11.17 3.94
N ALA A 105 23.25 11.23 3.93
CA ALA A 105 22.47 11.03 2.71
C ALA A 105 22.56 12.28 1.82
N THR A 106 22.87 12.09 0.56
CA THR A 106 23.12 13.15 -0.43
C THR A 106 22.30 12.96 -1.71
N SER A 107 22.37 13.96 -2.59
CA SER A 107 21.75 13.89 -3.92
C SER A 107 22.28 12.71 -4.76
N GLU A 108 23.54 12.31 -4.56
CA GLU A 108 24.13 11.16 -5.26
C GLU A 108 23.46 9.84 -4.83
N ASP A 109 23.09 9.71 -3.56
CA ASP A 109 22.35 8.55 -3.05
C ASP A 109 20.94 8.52 -3.63
N VAL A 110 20.27 9.66 -3.74
CA VAL A 110 18.96 9.78 -4.39
C VAL A 110 19.04 9.37 -5.87
N LYS A 111 20.00 9.91 -6.62
CA LYS A 111 20.25 9.54 -8.02
C LYS A 111 20.49 8.04 -8.18
N PHE A 112 21.37 7.48 -7.39
CA PHE A 112 21.69 6.06 -7.38
C PHE A 112 20.45 5.19 -7.08
N SER A 113 19.66 5.57 -6.06
CA SER A 113 18.45 4.85 -5.67
C SER A 113 17.42 4.82 -6.81
N LEU A 114 17.17 5.96 -7.44
CA LEU A 114 16.25 6.07 -8.55
C LEU A 114 16.73 5.30 -9.78
N GLN A 115 18.03 5.33 -10.09
CA GLN A 115 18.61 4.53 -11.17
C GLN A 115 18.44 3.03 -10.94
N ARG A 116 18.59 2.57 -9.68
CA ARG A 116 18.28 1.17 -9.32
C ARG A 116 16.79 0.87 -9.45
N ALA A 117 15.92 1.77 -8.95
CA ALA A 117 14.46 1.59 -8.99
C ALA A 117 13.92 1.49 -10.43
N ILE A 118 14.49 2.23 -11.39
CA ILE A 118 14.12 2.15 -12.81
C ILE A 118 14.98 1.15 -13.61
N GLY A 119 15.97 0.52 -13.00
CA GLY A 119 16.88 -0.43 -13.62
C GLY A 119 16.19 -1.74 -14.04
N LYS A 120 16.88 -2.55 -14.84
CA LYS A 120 16.35 -3.84 -15.34
C LYS A 120 16.07 -4.86 -14.22
N ARG A 121 16.81 -4.81 -13.11
CA ARG A 121 16.65 -5.70 -11.95
C ARG A 121 15.38 -5.40 -11.16
N SER A 122 14.84 -4.18 -11.27
CA SER A 122 13.68 -3.78 -10.49
C SER A 122 12.41 -4.51 -10.90
N THR A 123 11.74 -5.09 -9.90
CA THR A 123 10.43 -5.75 -10.01
C THR A 123 9.33 -4.93 -9.32
N THR A 124 9.62 -3.67 -8.95
CA THR A 124 8.63 -2.79 -8.32
C THR A 124 7.56 -2.35 -9.31
N GLY A 125 6.38 -2.03 -8.77
CA GLY A 125 5.20 -1.83 -9.60
C GLY A 125 5.24 -0.60 -10.51
N TYR A 126 6.04 0.41 -10.18
CA TYR A 126 6.13 1.67 -10.95
C TYR A 126 7.49 1.88 -11.63
N ALA A 127 8.38 0.88 -11.61
CA ALA A 127 9.65 0.94 -12.34
C ALA A 127 9.46 1.17 -13.84
N GLY A 128 8.48 0.51 -14.46
CA GLY A 128 8.15 0.67 -15.88
C GLY A 128 7.71 2.09 -16.24
N PRO A 129 6.64 2.60 -15.63
CA PRO A 129 6.21 3.99 -15.76
C PRO A 129 7.32 5.02 -15.54
N LEU A 130 8.07 4.93 -14.46
CA LEU A 130 9.17 5.85 -14.17
C LEU A 130 10.28 5.78 -15.22
N ARG A 131 10.63 4.59 -15.73
CA ARG A 131 11.61 4.40 -16.81
C ARG A 131 11.16 5.06 -18.11
N THR A 132 9.87 5.02 -18.39
CA THR A 132 9.30 5.69 -19.57
C THR A 132 9.32 7.20 -19.42
N LEU A 133 9.06 7.69 -18.21
CA LEU A 133 8.87 9.11 -17.92
C LEU A 133 10.19 9.87 -17.70
N ILE A 134 11.13 9.30 -16.93
CA ILE A 134 12.38 9.98 -16.57
C ILE A 134 13.33 10.00 -17.76
N ALA A 135 13.82 11.19 -18.10
CA ALA A 135 14.85 11.41 -19.10
C ALA A 135 16.25 11.44 -18.47
N ASP A 136 16.40 12.16 -17.34
CA ASP A 136 17.67 12.31 -16.63
C ASP A 136 17.44 12.61 -15.14
N ILE A 137 18.49 12.42 -14.32
CA ILE A 137 18.55 12.73 -12.91
C ILE A 137 19.85 13.48 -12.64
N GLU A 138 19.74 14.77 -12.34
CA GLU A 138 20.87 15.67 -12.10
C GLU A 138 21.08 15.90 -10.60
N THR A 139 22.34 16.07 -10.20
CA THR A 139 22.75 16.33 -8.81
C THR A 139 23.58 17.63 -8.74
N PRO A 140 22.96 18.80 -8.94
CA PRO A 140 23.70 20.07 -9.03
C PRO A 140 24.35 20.52 -7.71
N ALA A 141 23.92 19.96 -6.58
CA ALA A 141 24.51 20.17 -5.26
C ALA A 141 24.23 18.94 -4.36
N PRO A 142 25.02 18.72 -3.29
CA PRO A 142 24.81 17.58 -2.39
C PRO A 142 23.40 17.53 -1.76
N ASP A 143 22.73 18.67 -1.62
CA ASP A 143 21.38 18.81 -1.06
C ASP A 143 20.31 19.13 -2.12
N ARG A 144 20.60 18.88 -3.42
CA ARG A 144 19.66 19.17 -4.50
C ARG A 144 19.67 18.12 -5.60
N VAL A 145 18.47 17.62 -5.92
CA VAL A 145 18.25 16.69 -7.04
C VAL A 145 17.28 17.31 -8.02
N VAL A 146 17.55 17.18 -9.32
CA VAL A 146 16.62 17.57 -10.37
C VAL A 146 16.27 16.35 -11.21
N ILE A 147 14.99 16.01 -11.23
CA ILE A 147 14.48 14.94 -12.08
C ILE A 147 13.94 15.56 -13.36
N VAL A 148 14.53 15.21 -14.47
CA VAL A 148 14.12 15.67 -15.80
C VAL A 148 13.21 14.63 -16.42
N THR A 149 12.05 15.06 -16.91
CA THR A 149 11.07 14.19 -17.55
C THR A 149 10.97 14.47 -19.05
N LYS A 150 10.65 13.45 -19.83
CA LYS A 150 10.48 13.55 -21.29
C LYS A 150 9.29 14.42 -21.67
N GLU A 151 8.22 14.33 -20.88
CA GLU A 151 6.97 15.06 -21.08
C GLU A 151 6.60 15.84 -19.81
N PRO A 152 5.81 16.92 -19.91
CA PRO A 152 5.27 17.62 -18.74
C PRO A 152 4.50 16.68 -17.83
N THR A 153 4.70 16.79 -16.51
CA THR A 153 3.99 15.90 -15.57
C THR A 153 3.93 16.47 -14.17
N LEU A 154 2.85 16.15 -13.43
CA LEU A 154 2.68 16.48 -12.01
C LEU A 154 2.92 15.29 -11.06
N ILE A 155 3.19 14.09 -11.60
CA ILE A 155 3.10 12.85 -10.80
C ILE A 155 4.40 12.47 -10.08
N ILE A 156 5.54 13.07 -10.43
CA ILE A 156 6.86 12.69 -9.87
C ILE A 156 6.90 12.68 -8.34
N PRO A 157 6.43 13.70 -7.61
CA PRO A 157 6.48 13.66 -6.14
C PRO A 157 5.70 12.48 -5.56
N THR A 158 4.53 12.15 -6.10
CA THR A 158 3.72 11.03 -5.64
C THR A 158 4.37 9.69 -5.95
N TYR A 159 4.95 9.52 -7.15
CA TYR A 159 5.67 8.28 -7.51
C TYR A 159 6.87 8.00 -6.58
N LEU A 160 7.50 9.04 -6.07
CA LEU A 160 8.67 8.93 -5.20
C LEU A 160 8.32 9.09 -3.71
N SER A 161 7.04 8.96 -3.39
CA SER A 161 6.55 9.09 -2.02
C SER A 161 6.28 7.76 -1.34
N ARG A 162 6.20 7.81 -0.01
CA ARG A 162 5.76 6.70 0.83
C ARG A 162 4.32 6.24 0.51
N SER A 163 3.51 7.03 -0.23
CA SER A 163 2.13 6.66 -0.55
C SER A 163 2.01 5.52 -1.56
N LEU A 164 2.97 5.34 -2.46
CA LEU A 164 2.90 4.30 -3.49
C LEU A 164 3.66 3.02 -3.11
N SER A 165 4.85 2.81 -3.62
CA SER A 165 5.60 1.58 -3.41
C SER A 165 6.98 1.87 -2.81
N THR A 166 8.01 1.19 -3.26
CA THR A 166 9.37 1.30 -2.72
C THR A 166 10.31 2.13 -3.59
N GLU A 167 9.84 2.62 -4.74
CA GLU A 167 10.67 3.34 -5.72
C GLU A 167 11.28 4.64 -5.18
N GLY A 168 10.61 5.26 -4.21
CA GLY A 168 11.08 6.48 -3.55
C GLY A 168 11.98 6.26 -2.35
N MET A 169 12.30 5.01 -1.97
CA MET A 169 13.21 4.70 -0.86
C MET A 169 14.65 5.04 -1.22
N ILE A 170 15.37 5.71 -0.32
CA ILE A 170 16.73 6.17 -0.55
C ILE A 170 17.74 5.20 0.06
N LEU A 171 18.72 4.80 -0.73
CA LEU A 171 19.66 3.73 -0.48
C LEU A 171 21.09 4.29 -0.37
N PRO A 172 21.95 3.72 0.51
CA PRO A 172 23.33 4.16 0.69
C PRO A 172 24.21 3.68 -0.47
N LYS A 173 24.48 4.56 -1.44
CA LYS A 173 25.27 4.28 -2.66
C LYS A 173 26.60 3.60 -2.34
N LYS A 174 27.43 4.21 -1.48
CA LYS A 174 28.76 3.71 -1.18
C LYS A 174 28.74 2.33 -0.55
N TYR A 175 27.79 2.07 0.35
CA TYR A 175 27.64 0.77 0.99
C TYR A 175 27.32 -0.32 -0.03
N ILE A 176 26.36 -0.06 -0.93
CA ILE A 176 25.94 -1.03 -1.94
C ILE A 176 27.03 -1.26 -2.98
N GLU A 177 27.73 -0.19 -3.43
CA GLU A 177 28.86 -0.31 -4.35
C GLU A 177 30.02 -1.11 -3.74
N ALA A 178 30.24 -1.01 -2.42
CA ALA A 178 31.30 -1.73 -1.74
C ALA A 178 30.96 -3.19 -1.45
N THR A 179 29.69 -3.51 -1.14
CA THR A 179 29.27 -4.85 -0.69
C THR A 179 28.62 -5.69 -1.78
N GLY A 180 28.04 -5.04 -2.79
CA GLY A 180 27.23 -5.66 -3.84
C GLY A 180 25.76 -5.88 -3.43
N ASP A 181 24.95 -6.12 -4.43
CA ASP A 181 23.50 -6.24 -4.30
C ASP A 181 23.06 -7.40 -3.40
N ASP A 182 23.72 -8.55 -3.50
CA ASP A 182 23.32 -9.76 -2.75
C ASP A 182 23.65 -9.63 -1.25
N ALA A 183 24.78 -9.04 -0.91
CA ALA A 183 25.13 -8.74 0.48
C ALA A 183 24.21 -7.65 1.06
N PHE A 184 23.87 -6.62 0.28
CA PHE A 184 22.88 -5.63 0.66
C PHE A 184 21.50 -6.25 0.94
N ALA A 185 21.03 -7.16 0.07
CA ALA A 185 19.76 -7.86 0.26
C ALA A 185 19.71 -8.74 1.53
N GLN A 186 20.85 -9.19 2.03
CA GLN A 186 20.95 -9.95 3.29
C GLN A 186 21.11 -9.04 4.52
N LYS A 187 21.78 -7.90 4.36
CA LYS A 187 22.03 -6.94 5.44
C LYS A 187 21.72 -5.51 4.96
N PRO A 188 20.43 -5.17 4.84
CA PRO A 188 20.02 -3.86 4.35
C PRO A 188 20.44 -2.74 5.32
N MET A 189 20.88 -1.63 4.75
CA MET A 189 21.20 -0.40 5.47
C MET A 189 20.38 0.73 4.84
N GLY A 190 19.66 1.48 5.65
CA GLY A 190 18.87 2.64 5.23
C GLY A 190 19.15 3.85 6.10
N SER A 191 18.25 4.83 6.08
CA SER A 191 18.28 6.04 6.91
C SER A 191 17.04 6.15 7.82
N GLY A 192 16.16 5.15 7.79
CA GLY A 192 14.92 5.15 8.57
C GLY A 192 15.14 5.01 10.08
N PRO A 193 14.06 5.17 10.89
CA PRO A 193 14.16 5.18 12.34
C PRO A 193 14.52 3.84 12.98
N TYR A 194 14.46 2.75 12.21
CA TYR A 194 14.85 1.41 12.67
C TYR A 194 15.85 0.79 11.70
N ARG A 195 16.83 0.07 12.25
CA ARG A 195 17.80 -0.68 11.47
C ARG A 195 17.51 -2.17 11.53
N PHE A 196 17.89 -2.88 10.50
CA PHE A 196 17.81 -4.34 10.43
C PHE A 196 18.65 -5.01 11.52
N VAL A 197 18.11 -6.07 12.13
CA VAL A 197 18.80 -6.91 13.11
C VAL A 197 18.93 -8.32 12.56
N GLU A 198 17.80 -8.97 12.27
CA GLU A 198 17.77 -10.35 11.78
C GLU A 198 16.50 -10.65 10.99
N GLN A 199 16.58 -11.64 10.13
CA GLN A 199 15.46 -12.28 9.46
C GLN A 199 15.62 -13.79 9.56
N VAL A 200 14.55 -14.46 10.00
CA VAL A 200 14.40 -15.91 9.88
C VAL A 200 13.24 -16.16 8.93
N THR A 201 13.56 -16.58 7.70
CA THR A 201 12.59 -16.81 6.63
C THR A 201 11.47 -17.73 7.10
N GLY A 202 10.22 -17.37 6.83
CA GLY A 202 9.03 -18.09 7.29
C GLY A 202 8.72 -17.93 8.78
N SER A 203 9.43 -17.09 9.50
CA SER A 203 9.25 -16.90 10.95
C SER A 203 9.12 -15.43 11.34
N HIS A 204 10.18 -14.63 11.19
CA HIS A 204 10.14 -13.24 11.64
C HIS A 204 11.21 -12.35 11.02
N ILE A 205 10.95 -11.03 11.10
CA ILE A 205 11.89 -9.96 10.80
C ILE A 205 11.97 -9.05 12.03
N LYS A 206 13.19 -8.78 12.53
CA LYS A 206 13.43 -7.95 13.70
C LYS A 206 14.22 -6.71 13.34
N LEU A 207 13.76 -5.59 13.87
CA LEU A 207 14.35 -4.27 13.69
C LEU A 207 14.70 -3.68 15.07
N ALA A 208 15.76 -2.86 15.15
CA ALA A 208 16.12 -2.12 16.34
C ALA A 208 16.13 -0.61 16.09
N ALA A 209 15.76 0.15 17.09
CA ALA A 209 15.79 1.61 17.06
C ALA A 209 17.17 2.14 16.68
N VAL A 210 17.18 3.24 15.95
CA VAL A 210 18.39 4.04 15.68
C VAL A 210 18.44 5.18 16.69
N ASP A 211 19.61 5.39 17.27
CA ASP A 211 19.84 6.55 18.13
C ASP A 211 19.93 7.82 17.28
N ASN A 212 19.36 8.91 17.79
CA ASN A 212 19.46 10.24 17.16
C ASN A 212 18.92 10.30 15.71
N HIS A 213 17.80 9.62 15.43
CA HIS A 213 17.12 9.77 14.15
C HIS A 213 16.70 11.24 13.94
N TRP A 214 16.78 11.74 12.72
CA TRP A 214 16.52 13.14 12.37
C TRP A 214 15.09 13.61 12.69
N ARG A 215 14.09 12.70 12.71
CA ARG A 215 12.73 13.03 13.20
C ARG A 215 12.71 13.00 14.72
N VAL A 216 12.39 14.15 15.33
CA VAL A 216 12.32 14.30 16.79
C VAL A 216 11.22 13.38 17.37
N GLY A 217 11.56 12.67 18.46
CA GLY A 217 10.63 11.76 19.13
C GLY A 217 10.41 10.41 18.43
N VAL A 218 11.15 10.13 17.39
CA VAL A 218 11.16 8.84 16.65
C VAL A 218 12.59 8.27 16.71
N PRO A 219 12.79 6.95 16.88
CA PRO A 219 11.83 5.87 17.14
C PRO A 219 11.31 5.82 18.58
N ARG A 220 10.10 5.30 18.77
CA ARG A 220 9.44 5.22 20.10
C ARG A 220 9.56 3.85 20.78
N PHE A 221 9.86 2.81 20.03
CA PHE A 221 10.11 1.45 20.53
C PHE A 221 11.60 1.11 20.44
N LYS A 222 12.10 0.25 21.34
CA LYS A 222 13.48 -0.24 21.31
C LYS A 222 13.68 -1.21 20.15
N THR A 223 12.74 -2.13 19.98
CA THR A 223 12.72 -3.08 18.86
C THR A 223 11.30 -3.18 18.28
N ILE A 224 11.21 -3.52 17.00
CA ILE A 224 9.98 -3.96 16.35
C ILE A 224 10.24 -5.33 15.75
N THR A 225 9.40 -6.31 16.13
CA THR A 225 9.47 -7.67 15.58
C THR A 225 8.19 -7.96 14.80
N PHE A 226 8.33 -8.25 13.51
CA PHE A 226 7.24 -8.78 12.69
C PHE A 226 7.31 -10.29 12.73
N LYS A 227 6.27 -10.96 13.23
CA LYS A 227 6.12 -12.42 13.27
C LYS A 227 5.19 -12.89 12.17
N LEU A 228 5.59 -13.91 11.43
CA LEU A 228 4.69 -14.60 10.49
C LEU A 228 3.93 -15.68 11.26
N VAL A 229 2.63 -15.49 11.39
CA VAL A 229 1.75 -16.43 12.09
C VAL A 229 0.49 -16.62 11.24
N PRO A 230 0.46 -17.58 10.29
CA PRO A 230 -0.65 -17.75 9.36
C PRO A 230 -2.00 -18.01 10.03
N GLU A 231 -2.02 -18.83 11.10
CA GLU A 231 -3.25 -19.23 11.78
C GLU A 231 -3.80 -18.11 12.67
N GLU A 232 -5.02 -17.65 12.38
CA GLU A 232 -5.67 -16.53 13.09
C GLU A 232 -5.90 -16.83 14.58
N THR A 233 -6.35 -18.04 14.91
CA THR A 233 -6.58 -18.44 16.30
C THR A 233 -5.31 -18.34 17.13
N THR A 234 -4.16 -18.68 16.54
CA THR A 234 -2.85 -18.56 17.18
C THR A 234 -2.48 -17.07 17.36
N ARG A 235 -2.70 -16.21 16.33
CA ARG A 235 -2.45 -14.78 16.46
C ARG A 235 -3.25 -14.13 17.58
N ILE A 236 -4.56 -14.45 17.65
CA ILE A 236 -5.44 -13.94 18.71
C ILE A 236 -5.03 -14.45 20.09
N ALA A 237 -4.64 -15.72 20.21
CA ALA A 237 -4.13 -16.26 21.47
C ALA A 237 -2.84 -15.56 21.93
N LEU A 238 -1.92 -15.26 21.02
CA LEU A 238 -0.69 -14.48 21.30
C LEU A 238 -1.04 -13.05 21.76
N LEU A 239 -2.01 -12.39 21.12
CA LEU A 239 -2.49 -11.06 21.52
C LEU A 239 -3.09 -11.09 22.94
N ARG A 240 -3.91 -12.08 23.26
CA ARG A 240 -4.53 -12.27 24.60
C ARG A 240 -3.48 -12.47 25.69
N ARG A 241 -2.38 -13.19 25.40
CA ARG A 241 -1.27 -13.39 26.34
C ARG A 241 -0.29 -12.22 26.41
N GLY A 242 -0.46 -11.20 25.56
CA GLY A 242 0.46 -10.06 25.50
C GLY A 242 1.80 -10.35 24.84
N GLU A 243 1.93 -11.46 24.11
CA GLU A 243 3.13 -11.84 23.33
C GLU A 243 3.18 -11.16 21.95
N VAL A 244 2.05 -10.56 21.54
CA VAL A 244 1.87 -9.77 20.35
C VAL A 244 1.10 -8.50 20.72
N ASP A 245 1.52 -7.38 20.17
CA ASP A 245 0.90 -6.08 20.42
C ASP A 245 -0.11 -5.68 19.34
N ILE A 246 0.10 -6.10 18.09
CA ILE A 246 -0.78 -5.79 16.95
C ILE A 246 -0.90 -7.04 16.07
N THR A 247 -2.12 -7.31 15.59
CA THR A 247 -2.34 -8.36 14.59
C THR A 247 -3.50 -8.01 13.65
N ASP A 248 -3.41 -8.45 12.40
CA ASP A 248 -4.54 -8.49 11.49
C ASP A 248 -5.55 -9.56 11.95
N VAL A 249 -6.82 -9.23 11.89
CA VAL A 249 -7.90 -10.14 12.29
C VAL A 249 -9.01 -10.17 11.23
N SER A 250 -9.76 -11.28 11.19
CA SER A 250 -10.96 -11.35 10.37
C SER A 250 -12.07 -10.48 10.96
N ARG A 251 -12.97 -10.05 10.10
CA ARG A 251 -14.11 -9.21 10.50
C ARG A 251 -15.08 -9.98 11.41
N GLU A 252 -15.12 -11.29 11.27
CA GLU A 252 -15.88 -12.19 12.13
C GLU A 252 -15.46 -12.08 13.60
N ARG A 253 -14.15 -11.90 13.85
CA ARG A 253 -13.56 -11.81 15.20
C ARG A 253 -13.69 -10.44 15.86
N VAL A 254 -14.05 -9.41 15.11
CA VAL A 254 -14.10 -8.03 15.62
C VAL A 254 -14.98 -7.91 16.86
N LYS A 255 -16.24 -8.35 16.78
CA LYS A 255 -17.18 -8.25 17.91
C LYS A 255 -16.75 -9.04 19.15
N GLU A 256 -16.07 -10.16 18.98
CA GLU A 256 -15.51 -10.97 20.06
C GLU A 256 -14.41 -10.18 20.79
N LEU A 257 -13.45 -9.66 20.05
CA LEU A 257 -12.31 -8.92 20.60
C LEU A 257 -12.72 -7.58 21.22
N GLU A 258 -13.72 -6.89 20.66
CA GLU A 258 -14.30 -5.67 21.27
C GLU A 258 -14.94 -5.95 22.63
N ARG A 259 -15.68 -7.08 22.77
CA ARG A 259 -16.23 -7.50 24.09
C ARG A 259 -15.14 -7.78 25.10
N GLU A 260 -13.99 -8.26 24.66
CA GLU A 260 -12.80 -8.47 25.49
C GLU A 260 -12.01 -7.15 25.73
N SER A 261 -12.51 -6.02 25.24
CA SER A 261 -11.89 -4.68 25.34
C SER A 261 -10.55 -4.53 24.64
N PHE A 262 -10.29 -5.30 23.58
CA PHE A 262 -9.17 -5.02 22.67
C PHE A 262 -9.53 -3.88 21.73
N PRO A 263 -8.66 -2.85 21.60
CA PRO A 263 -8.86 -1.81 20.59
C PRO A 263 -8.83 -2.40 19.17
N ILE A 264 -9.85 -2.10 18.38
CA ILE A 264 -9.90 -2.47 16.96
C ILE A 264 -9.71 -1.19 16.13
N HIS A 265 -8.73 -1.25 15.24
CA HIS A 265 -8.41 -0.16 14.33
C HIS A 265 -8.76 -0.57 12.90
N PHE A 266 -9.76 0.10 12.33
CA PHE A 266 -10.16 -0.13 10.95
C PHE A 266 -9.46 0.83 10.00
N ARG A 267 -8.95 0.27 8.94
CA ARG A 267 -8.54 1.04 7.77
C ARG A 267 -9.76 1.24 6.87
N ARG A 268 -10.69 2.11 7.28
CA ARG A 268 -11.95 2.37 6.55
C ARG A 268 -11.75 3.20 5.30
N GLU A 269 -10.87 4.17 5.41
CA GLU A 269 -10.53 5.06 4.30
C GLU A 269 -9.69 4.35 3.24
N GLU A 270 -9.20 3.16 3.54
CA GLU A 270 -8.49 2.23 2.69
C GLU A 270 -9.15 0.88 2.66
N ALA A 271 -10.36 0.88 2.17
CA ALA A 271 -10.98 -0.39 1.88
C ALA A 271 -10.15 -1.15 0.84
N ILE A 272 -9.93 -2.42 1.07
CA ILE A 272 -9.42 -3.31 0.05
C ILE A 272 -10.53 -3.51 -0.97
N LEU A 273 -10.38 -2.92 -2.17
CA LEU A 273 -11.27 -3.25 -3.26
C LEU A 273 -11.02 -4.67 -3.73
N THR A 274 -12.05 -5.49 -3.69
CA THR A 274 -12.04 -6.80 -4.31
C THR A 274 -12.62 -6.71 -5.72
N THR A 275 -11.81 -7.03 -6.72
CA THR A 275 -12.22 -7.07 -8.13
C THR A 275 -11.81 -8.39 -8.73
N TRP A 276 -12.68 -9.03 -9.48
CA TRP A 276 -12.31 -10.12 -10.36
C TRP A 276 -12.11 -9.58 -11.77
N TRP A 277 -10.89 -9.70 -12.26
CA TRP A 277 -10.58 -9.38 -13.64
C TRP A 277 -10.94 -10.56 -14.52
N VAL A 278 -11.82 -10.34 -15.47
CA VAL A 278 -12.24 -11.29 -16.49
C VAL A 278 -11.65 -10.82 -17.81
N LEU A 279 -10.61 -11.48 -18.25
CA LEU A 279 -9.76 -10.99 -19.33
C LEU A 279 -10.47 -11.09 -20.68
N PRO A 280 -10.64 -9.97 -21.43
CA PRO A 280 -11.29 -9.95 -22.74
C PRO A 280 -10.35 -10.43 -23.85
N ARG A 281 -9.94 -11.69 -23.79
CA ARG A 281 -8.97 -12.29 -24.75
C ARG A 281 -9.68 -12.93 -25.94
N ASP A 282 -8.99 -12.94 -27.08
CA ASP A 282 -9.43 -13.67 -28.28
C ASP A 282 -9.63 -15.16 -27.98
N GLY A 283 -10.72 -15.72 -28.49
CA GLY A 283 -11.09 -17.11 -28.25
C GLY A 283 -11.67 -17.39 -26.86
N GLN A 284 -11.76 -16.40 -25.96
CA GLN A 284 -12.38 -16.56 -24.64
C GLN A 284 -13.81 -16.01 -24.64
N PRO A 285 -14.76 -16.65 -23.93
CA PRO A 285 -16.14 -16.15 -23.79
C PRO A 285 -16.21 -14.72 -23.26
N THR A 286 -15.28 -14.35 -22.38
CA THR A 286 -15.17 -13.02 -21.76
C THR A 286 -14.77 -11.89 -22.73
N LYS A 287 -14.43 -12.20 -23.99
CA LYS A 287 -14.29 -11.19 -25.04
C LYS A 287 -15.61 -10.51 -25.35
N ASP A 288 -16.72 -11.24 -25.29
CA ASP A 288 -18.05 -10.69 -25.50
C ASP A 288 -18.48 -9.83 -24.28
N LYS A 289 -18.85 -8.59 -24.55
CA LYS A 289 -19.31 -7.65 -23.54
C LYS A 289 -20.52 -8.16 -22.77
N ARG A 290 -21.45 -8.87 -23.44
CA ARG A 290 -22.64 -9.45 -22.80
C ARG A 290 -22.29 -10.49 -21.75
N VAL A 291 -21.23 -11.28 -22.01
CA VAL A 291 -20.69 -12.23 -21.01
C VAL A 291 -20.16 -11.48 -19.80
N ARG A 292 -19.38 -10.41 -19.99
CA ARG A 292 -18.86 -9.62 -18.88
C ARG A 292 -19.98 -8.92 -18.08
N GLU A 293 -21.03 -8.43 -18.76
CA GLU A 293 -22.22 -7.89 -18.10
C GLU A 293 -22.91 -8.98 -17.27
N ALA A 294 -23.12 -10.17 -17.84
CA ALA A 294 -23.74 -11.30 -17.14
C ALA A 294 -22.99 -11.70 -15.88
N LEU A 295 -21.65 -11.76 -15.93
CA LEU A 295 -20.81 -12.06 -14.76
C LEU A 295 -20.96 -11.01 -13.65
N ASN A 296 -21.18 -9.74 -14.00
CA ASN A 296 -21.44 -8.66 -13.06
C ASN A 296 -22.84 -8.73 -12.43
N LEU A 297 -23.89 -9.01 -13.24
CA LEU A 297 -25.27 -9.11 -12.79
C LEU A 297 -25.53 -10.34 -11.90
N ALA A 298 -24.70 -11.37 -12.01
CA ALA A 298 -24.81 -12.58 -11.22
C ALA A 298 -24.46 -12.41 -9.74
N ILE A 299 -23.85 -11.29 -9.32
CA ILE A 299 -23.26 -11.12 -8.00
C ILE A 299 -24.16 -10.27 -7.10
N ASP A 300 -24.62 -10.84 -5.99
CA ASP A 300 -25.22 -10.08 -4.89
C ASP A 300 -24.12 -9.51 -3.97
N ARG A 301 -23.79 -8.26 -4.22
CA ARG A 301 -22.74 -7.54 -3.49
C ARG A 301 -23.11 -7.24 -2.05
N ASN A 302 -24.41 -7.03 -1.80
CA ASN A 302 -24.90 -6.78 -0.45
C ASN A 302 -24.83 -8.08 0.40
N GLU A 303 -25.26 -9.21 -0.19
CA GLU A 303 -25.13 -10.52 0.49
C GLU A 303 -23.67 -10.84 0.81
N ILE A 304 -22.74 -10.63 -0.13
CA ILE A 304 -21.30 -10.82 0.12
C ILE A 304 -20.80 -9.89 1.23
N ALA A 305 -21.16 -8.61 1.22
CA ALA A 305 -20.75 -7.66 2.25
C ALA A 305 -21.23 -8.11 3.65
N GLN A 306 -22.43 -8.66 3.76
CA GLN A 306 -23.00 -9.12 5.04
C GLN A 306 -22.50 -10.50 5.43
N SER A 307 -22.54 -11.49 4.53
CA SER A 307 -22.28 -12.89 4.88
C SER A 307 -20.79 -13.24 4.97
N ILE A 308 -19.96 -12.68 4.10
CA ILE A 308 -18.51 -12.95 4.09
C ILE A 308 -17.74 -11.96 4.98
N PHE A 309 -18.14 -10.69 4.97
CA PHE A 309 -17.40 -9.61 5.64
C PHE A 309 -18.10 -9.04 6.87
N GLY A 310 -19.19 -9.68 7.35
CA GLY A 310 -19.87 -9.34 8.61
C GLY A 310 -20.42 -7.90 8.64
N GLY A 311 -20.69 -7.28 7.49
CA GLY A 311 -21.11 -5.88 7.37
C GLY A 311 -19.95 -4.88 7.38
N TYR A 312 -18.68 -5.35 7.42
CA TYR A 312 -17.49 -4.49 7.34
C TYR A 312 -16.97 -4.35 5.90
N ALA A 313 -17.88 -4.25 4.95
CA ALA A 313 -17.59 -4.00 3.54
C ALA A 313 -18.74 -3.23 2.90
N ASP A 314 -18.41 -2.38 1.93
CA ASP A 314 -19.36 -1.64 1.11
C ASP A 314 -19.36 -2.16 -0.33
N PRO A 315 -20.52 -2.25 -1.03
CA PRO A 315 -20.58 -2.64 -2.43
C PRO A 315 -19.70 -1.75 -3.32
N ALA A 316 -18.98 -2.34 -4.26
CA ALA A 316 -18.15 -1.64 -5.23
C ALA A 316 -18.81 -1.59 -6.61
N TYR A 317 -18.64 -0.46 -7.32
CA TYR A 317 -19.31 -0.19 -8.58
C TYR A 317 -18.38 -0.06 -9.77
N VAL A 318 -17.11 0.14 -9.53
CA VAL A 318 -16.08 0.27 -10.55
C VAL A 318 -14.90 -0.65 -10.23
N PRO A 319 -14.24 -1.21 -11.24
CA PRO A 319 -13.24 -2.25 -11.04
C PRO A 319 -11.90 -1.75 -10.47
N LEU A 320 -11.71 -0.45 -10.36
CA LEU A 320 -10.51 0.20 -9.85
C LEU A 320 -10.88 1.13 -8.70
N GLY A 321 -10.15 1.02 -7.59
CA GLY A 321 -10.51 1.62 -6.33
C GLY A 321 -10.58 3.15 -6.32
N LEU A 322 -11.66 3.68 -5.79
CA LEU A 322 -12.04 5.07 -5.92
C LEU A 322 -12.72 5.68 -4.70
N SER A 323 -12.45 5.26 -3.49
CA SER A 323 -13.19 5.87 -2.38
C SER A 323 -12.92 7.38 -2.22
N TRP A 324 -11.70 7.83 -2.50
CA TRP A 324 -11.27 9.23 -2.33
C TRP A 324 -11.03 9.98 -3.64
N ALA A 325 -10.61 9.29 -4.69
CA ALA A 325 -10.48 9.89 -6.02
C ALA A 325 -11.80 10.50 -6.50
N TYR A 326 -12.93 10.00 -6.03
CA TYR A 326 -14.23 10.63 -6.24
C TYR A 326 -14.30 12.06 -5.73
N ARG A 327 -13.70 12.37 -4.58
CA ARG A 327 -13.67 13.74 -4.06
C ARG A 327 -12.79 14.66 -4.89
N ASP A 328 -11.57 14.20 -5.19
CA ASP A 328 -10.55 15.02 -5.84
C ASP A 328 -10.85 15.24 -7.33
N ILE A 329 -11.48 14.27 -7.99
CA ILE A 329 -11.87 14.36 -9.39
C ILE A 329 -13.37 14.67 -9.59
N GLY A 330 -14.11 14.89 -8.49
CA GLY A 330 -15.53 15.19 -8.52
C GLY A 330 -16.41 14.06 -9.07
N PHE A 331 -15.91 12.83 -9.11
CA PHE A 331 -16.67 11.66 -9.55
C PHE A 331 -17.41 11.05 -8.36
N LYS A 332 -18.73 11.13 -8.35
CA LYS A 332 -19.56 10.43 -7.37
C LYS A 332 -20.25 9.27 -8.07
N PRO A 333 -20.08 8.02 -7.60
CA PRO A 333 -20.90 6.92 -8.11
C PRO A 333 -22.36 7.24 -7.83
N THR A 334 -23.15 7.19 -8.86
CA THR A 334 -24.60 7.34 -8.76
C THR A 334 -25.25 5.96 -8.62
N GLN A 335 -26.49 5.90 -8.15
CA GLN A 335 -27.17 4.63 -7.92
C GLN A 335 -27.33 3.80 -9.21
N ASP A 336 -27.43 4.46 -10.36
CA ASP A 336 -27.47 3.84 -11.68
C ASP A 336 -26.14 3.22 -12.14
N MET A 337 -25.02 3.56 -11.48
CA MET A 337 -23.73 2.89 -11.70
C MET A 337 -23.63 1.55 -10.98
N GLN A 338 -24.51 1.26 -10.04
CA GLN A 338 -24.54 -0.03 -9.34
C GLN A 338 -24.93 -1.14 -10.33
N TYR A 339 -24.32 -2.30 -10.16
CA TYR A 339 -24.81 -3.50 -10.81
C TYR A 339 -25.94 -4.07 -9.97
N PRO A 340 -27.18 -4.15 -10.49
CA PRO A 340 -28.24 -4.86 -9.80
C PRO A 340 -27.88 -6.36 -9.75
N TYR A 341 -28.35 -7.05 -8.71
CA TYR A 341 -28.33 -8.50 -8.69
C TYR A 341 -29.49 -9.03 -9.55
N ASP A 342 -29.19 -9.53 -10.74
CA ASP A 342 -30.18 -10.07 -11.68
C ASP A 342 -29.64 -11.32 -12.41
N PRO A 343 -29.66 -12.48 -11.72
CA PRO A 343 -29.20 -13.72 -12.32
C PRO A 343 -30.05 -14.21 -13.48
N THR A 344 -31.32 -13.77 -13.58
CA THR A 344 -32.21 -14.10 -14.69
C THR A 344 -31.76 -13.42 -15.97
N ARG A 345 -31.52 -12.12 -15.91
CA ARG A 345 -30.96 -11.35 -17.01
C ARG A 345 -29.55 -11.84 -17.37
N ALA A 346 -28.74 -12.19 -16.37
CA ALA A 346 -27.42 -12.76 -16.61
C ALA A 346 -27.46 -14.03 -17.47
N LYS A 347 -28.35 -14.98 -17.14
CA LYS A 347 -28.56 -16.19 -17.96
C LYS A 347 -29.02 -15.87 -19.39
N LYS A 348 -29.94 -14.90 -19.55
CA LYS A 348 -30.40 -14.45 -20.86
C LYS A 348 -29.26 -13.89 -21.70
N LEU A 349 -28.41 -13.03 -21.13
CA LEU A 349 -27.24 -12.48 -21.82
C LEU A 349 -26.23 -13.55 -22.23
N LEU A 350 -26.00 -14.56 -21.39
CA LEU A 350 -25.14 -15.70 -21.74
C LEU A 350 -25.73 -16.48 -22.92
N ALA A 351 -27.04 -16.72 -22.94
CA ALA A 351 -27.70 -17.41 -24.05
C ALA A 351 -27.62 -16.59 -25.35
N GLU A 352 -27.86 -15.27 -25.29
CA GLU A 352 -27.73 -14.36 -26.43
C GLU A 352 -26.30 -14.27 -26.96
N ALA A 353 -25.29 -14.48 -26.10
CA ALA A 353 -23.89 -14.53 -26.46
C ALA A 353 -23.45 -15.92 -27.00
N GLY A 354 -24.37 -16.91 -27.07
CA GLY A 354 -24.07 -18.26 -27.54
C GLY A 354 -23.62 -19.25 -26.46
N PHE A 355 -23.73 -18.87 -25.18
CA PHE A 355 -23.30 -19.67 -24.02
C PHE A 355 -24.47 -20.13 -23.14
N ALA A 356 -25.61 -20.52 -23.74
CA ALA A 356 -26.78 -21.02 -23.01
C ALA A 356 -26.47 -22.23 -22.10
N SER A 357 -25.51 -23.09 -22.51
CA SER A 357 -25.03 -24.23 -21.72
C SER A 357 -23.89 -23.87 -20.76
N GLY A 358 -23.55 -22.58 -20.64
CA GLY A 358 -22.41 -22.11 -19.87
C GLY A 358 -21.06 -22.35 -20.56
N PHE A 359 -19.98 -22.11 -19.79
CA PHE A 359 -18.61 -22.30 -20.26
C PHE A 359 -17.66 -22.52 -19.07
N PRO A 360 -16.52 -23.20 -19.25
CA PRO A 360 -15.51 -23.34 -18.22
C PRO A 360 -14.78 -22.02 -17.98
N LEU A 361 -14.57 -21.65 -16.70
CA LEU A 361 -13.84 -20.46 -16.31
C LEU A 361 -12.83 -20.78 -15.20
N THR A 362 -11.53 -20.72 -15.52
CA THR A 362 -10.48 -20.85 -14.52
C THR A 362 -10.39 -19.56 -13.68
N MET A 363 -10.41 -19.70 -12.36
CA MET A 363 -10.38 -18.60 -11.41
C MET A 363 -9.14 -18.70 -10.51
N HIS A 364 -8.18 -17.81 -10.68
CA HIS A 364 -6.97 -17.78 -9.86
C HIS A 364 -7.19 -16.91 -8.62
N ALA A 365 -6.96 -17.47 -7.42
CA ALA A 365 -7.10 -16.79 -6.15
C ALA A 365 -5.83 -16.93 -5.31
N TYR A 366 -5.43 -15.86 -4.64
CA TYR A 366 -4.28 -15.82 -3.72
C TYR A 366 -4.64 -15.19 -2.39
N GLN A 367 -3.85 -15.50 -1.36
CA GLN A 367 -4.04 -14.94 -0.02
C GLN A 367 -3.25 -13.63 0.13
N LEU A 368 -3.86 -12.66 0.80
CA LEU A 368 -3.20 -11.39 1.18
C LEU A 368 -3.38 -11.10 2.68
N PRO A 369 -2.38 -10.46 3.31
CA PRO A 369 -2.57 -9.84 4.62
C PRO A 369 -3.73 -8.84 4.59
N GLY A 370 -4.55 -8.81 5.64
CA GLY A 370 -5.71 -7.94 5.74
C GLY A 370 -6.97 -8.44 5.02
N LEU A 371 -6.90 -9.60 4.33
CA LEU A 371 -8.06 -10.27 3.71
C LEU A 371 -8.06 -11.78 4.02
N PRO A 372 -8.19 -12.19 5.29
CA PRO A 372 -8.18 -13.59 5.67
C PRO A 372 -9.37 -14.37 5.06
N GLU A 373 -10.47 -13.70 4.73
CA GLU A 373 -11.65 -14.28 4.08
C GLU A 373 -11.45 -14.56 2.57
N GLY A 374 -10.26 -14.34 2.01
CA GLY A 374 -10.00 -14.45 0.57
C GLY A 374 -10.42 -15.77 -0.06
N LYS A 375 -10.25 -16.91 0.66
CA LYS A 375 -10.71 -18.23 0.19
C LYS A 375 -12.25 -18.30 0.14
N ALA A 376 -12.93 -17.96 1.24
CA ALA A 376 -14.39 -17.96 1.32
C ALA A 376 -15.01 -17.00 0.29
N PHE A 377 -14.40 -15.85 0.08
CA PHE A 377 -14.80 -14.90 -0.94
C PHE A 377 -14.67 -15.49 -2.36
N ALA A 378 -13.56 -16.16 -2.68
CA ALA A 378 -13.37 -16.79 -3.99
C ALA A 378 -14.39 -17.93 -4.23
N GLU A 379 -14.70 -18.73 -3.21
CA GLU A 379 -15.71 -19.80 -3.26
C GLU A 379 -17.12 -19.21 -3.46
N ALA A 380 -17.46 -18.12 -2.79
CA ALA A 380 -18.73 -17.42 -2.98
C ALA A 380 -18.88 -16.90 -4.42
N MET A 381 -17.83 -16.27 -4.98
CA MET A 381 -17.82 -15.81 -6.36
C MET A 381 -18.04 -16.95 -7.35
N ALA A 382 -17.35 -18.07 -7.15
CA ALA A 382 -17.57 -19.28 -7.96
C ALA A 382 -19.02 -19.77 -7.88
N GLY A 383 -19.61 -19.81 -6.67
CA GLY A 383 -20.99 -20.19 -6.46
C GLY A 383 -22.00 -19.31 -7.20
N TYR A 384 -21.81 -17.98 -7.20
CA TYR A 384 -22.64 -17.05 -7.96
C TYR A 384 -22.58 -17.31 -9.46
N TRP A 385 -21.39 -17.48 -10.01
CA TRP A 385 -21.23 -17.75 -11.45
C TRP A 385 -21.75 -19.13 -11.86
N GLN A 386 -21.64 -20.12 -10.97
CA GLN A 386 -22.23 -21.43 -11.19
C GLN A 386 -23.76 -21.37 -11.30
N LYS A 387 -24.43 -20.54 -10.49
CA LYS A 387 -25.89 -20.35 -10.54
C LYS A 387 -26.40 -19.86 -11.91
N ILE A 388 -25.56 -19.19 -12.69
CA ILE A 388 -25.91 -18.72 -14.05
C ILE A 388 -25.41 -19.64 -15.17
N GLY A 389 -24.83 -20.81 -14.83
CA GLY A 389 -24.39 -21.84 -15.78
C GLY A 389 -22.90 -21.83 -16.13
N VAL A 390 -22.11 -20.85 -15.65
CA VAL A 390 -20.66 -20.87 -15.78
C VAL A 390 -20.08 -22.04 -14.96
N GLN A 391 -18.99 -22.65 -15.43
CA GLN A 391 -18.33 -23.77 -14.78
C GLN A 391 -16.99 -23.30 -14.19
N PRO A 392 -17.01 -22.69 -12.99
CA PRO A 392 -15.82 -22.12 -12.38
C PRO A 392 -14.90 -23.21 -11.84
N LYS A 393 -13.59 -23.07 -12.11
CA LYS A 393 -12.52 -23.89 -11.53
C LYS A 393 -11.57 -23.01 -10.72
N LEU A 394 -11.67 -23.07 -9.40
CA LEU A 394 -10.78 -22.35 -8.51
C LEU A 394 -9.37 -22.97 -8.54
N VAL A 395 -8.37 -22.14 -8.73
CA VAL A 395 -6.95 -22.49 -8.70
C VAL A 395 -6.28 -21.60 -7.66
N PRO A 396 -5.94 -22.15 -6.49
CA PRO A 396 -5.13 -21.41 -5.52
C PRO A 396 -3.72 -21.22 -6.07
N VAL A 397 -3.19 -20.02 -5.95
CA VAL A 397 -1.84 -19.67 -6.39
C VAL A 397 -1.15 -18.90 -5.25
N ASP A 398 0.18 -19.08 -5.12
CA ASP A 398 0.96 -18.19 -4.28
C ASP A 398 1.15 -16.83 -4.96
N TYR A 399 1.34 -15.78 -4.16
CA TYR A 399 1.43 -14.43 -4.67
C TYR A 399 2.65 -14.18 -5.60
N PRO A 400 3.86 -14.69 -5.33
CA PRO A 400 4.99 -14.60 -6.26
C PRO A 400 4.71 -15.23 -7.62
N ALA A 401 4.16 -16.45 -7.66
CA ALA A 401 3.81 -17.13 -8.91
C ALA A 401 2.69 -16.38 -9.64
N PHE A 402 1.68 -15.90 -8.92
CA PHE A 402 0.63 -15.04 -9.49
C PHE A 402 1.22 -13.79 -10.15
N ARG A 403 2.10 -13.07 -9.45
CA ARG A 403 2.77 -11.86 -10.00
C ARG A 403 3.54 -12.18 -11.27
N LYS A 404 4.33 -13.25 -11.24
CA LYS A 404 5.10 -13.65 -12.43
C LYS A 404 4.19 -13.91 -13.63
N ASN A 405 3.16 -14.74 -13.45
CA ASN A 405 2.21 -15.07 -14.51
C ASN A 405 1.47 -13.82 -15.03
N TRP A 406 1.14 -12.90 -14.15
CA TRP A 406 0.48 -11.65 -14.53
C TRP A 406 1.37 -10.76 -15.39
N PHE A 407 2.63 -10.53 -14.99
CA PHE A 407 3.60 -9.74 -15.77
C PHE A 407 3.96 -10.40 -17.09
N ASP A 408 4.04 -11.74 -17.12
CA ASP A 408 4.29 -12.53 -18.33
C ASP A 408 3.02 -12.63 -19.22
N ARG A 409 1.88 -12.06 -18.80
CA ARG A 409 0.56 -12.18 -19.46
C ARG A 409 0.12 -13.62 -19.68
N ALA A 410 0.51 -14.50 -18.78
CA ALA A 410 0.28 -15.93 -18.84
C ALA A 410 -0.88 -16.42 -17.96
N THR A 411 -1.66 -15.52 -17.34
CA THR A 411 -2.81 -15.88 -16.50
C THR A 411 -4.03 -16.12 -17.37
N PRO A 412 -4.52 -17.36 -17.51
CA PRO A 412 -5.76 -17.64 -18.25
C PRO A 412 -6.99 -17.38 -17.38
N GLY A 413 -8.12 -17.06 -18.03
CA GLY A 413 -9.44 -16.98 -17.37
C GLY A 413 -9.60 -15.72 -16.52
N ALA A 414 -10.07 -15.89 -15.28
CA ALA A 414 -10.29 -14.82 -14.32
C ALA A 414 -9.31 -14.87 -13.16
N PHE A 415 -8.98 -13.74 -12.58
CA PHE A 415 -8.21 -13.68 -11.35
C PHE A 415 -8.77 -12.65 -10.38
N GLY A 416 -8.78 -13.00 -9.09
CA GLY A 416 -9.09 -12.07 -8.03
C GLY A 416 -7.94 -11.08 -7.87
N TYR A 417 -8.27 -9.80 -7.83
CA TYR A 417 -7.32 -8.74 -7.58
C TYR A 417 -7.80 -7.92 -6.39
N TYR A 418 -6.90 -7.77 -5.42
CA TYR A 418 -7.17 -7.04 -4.19
C TYR A 418 -6.32 -5.80 -4.17
N ASN A 419 -6.95 -4.65 -4.08
CA ASN A 419 -6.22 -3.41 -4.12
C ASN A 419 -6.80 -2.38 -3.17
N VAL A 420 -5.93 -1.52 -2.66
CA VAL A 420 -6.34 -0.42 -1.81
C VAL A 420 -6.94 0.71 -2.62
N ALA A 421 -8.09 1.16 -2.14
CA ALA A 421 -8.94 2.11 -2.82
C ALA A 421 -8.55 3.57 -2.60
N ASN A 422 -7.74 3.86 -1.57
CA ASN A 422 -7.53 5.23 -1.14
C ASN A 422 -6.23 5.84 -1.66
N ARG A 423 -6.36 6.80 -2.55
CA ARG A 423 -5.23 7.59 -3.05
C ARG A 423 -5.72 8.97 -3.47
N ASP A 424 -4.83 9.96 -3.42
CA ASP A 424 -5.06 11.20 -4.14
C ASP A 424 -5.25 10.95 -5.64
N TRP A 425 -5.64 11.95 -6.40
CA TRP A 425 -5.88 11.80 -7.84
C TRP A 425 -4.62 11.31 -8.59
N ILE A 426 -3.42 11.67 -8.13
CA ILE A 426 -2.15 11.23 -8.74
C ILE A 426 -1.92 9.75 -8.47
N GLY A 427 -2.12 9.30 -7.24
CA GLY A 427 -2.04 7.88 -6.89
C GLY A 427 -3.10 7.04 -7.59
N THR A 428 -4.28 7.60 -7.79
CA THR A 428 -5.35 7.00 -8.59
C THR A 428 -4.94 6.86 -10.04
N TYR A 429 -4.37 7.91 -10.63
CA TYR A 429 -3.83 7.87 -11.99
C TYR A 429 -2.73 6.82 -12.15
N ALA A 430 -1.72 6.83 -11.27
CA ALA A 430 -0.64 5.87 -11.29
C ALA A 430 -1.13 4.43 -11.22
N PHE A 431 -2.24 4.22 -10.51
CA PHE A 431 -2.90 2.93 -10.42
C PHE A 431 -3.66 2.56 -11.70
N LEU A 432 -4.39 3.50 -12.28
CA LEU A 432 -5.06 3.34 -13.58
C LEU A 432 -4.06 3.00 -14.69
N GLU A 433 -2.98 3.75 -14.78
CA GLU A 433 -1.90 3.51 -15.74
C GLU A 433 -1.37 2.07 -15.61
N LYS A 434 -1.12 1.62 -14.38
CA LYS A 434 -0.64 0.26 -14.13
C LYS A 434 -1.66 -0.81 -14.50
N GLN A 435 -2.95 -0.60 -14.24
CA GLN A 435 -4.00 -1.62 -14.35
C GLN A 435 -4.79 -1.57 -15.66
N ALA A 436 -4.97 -0.41 -16.24
CA ALA A 436 -5.84 -0.22 -17.38
C ALA A 436 -5.13 0.22 -18.67
N TYR A 437 -3.87 0.68 -18.60
CA TYR A 437 -3.11 1.07 -19.77
C TYR A 437 -2.43 -0.15 -20.43
N SER A 438 -2.92 -0.56 -21.59
CA SER A 438 -2.46 -1.79 -22.26
C SER A 438 -0.99 -1.79 -22.64
N LYS A 439 -0.40 -0.59 -22.87
CA LYS A 439 1.01 -0.41 -23.23
C LYS A 439 1.96 -0.39 -22.03
N SER A 440 1.46 -0.40 -20.80
CA SER A 440 2.29 -0.30 -19.58
C SER A 440 3.18 -1.52 -19.34
N LYS A 441 2.96 -2.63 -20.01
CA LYS A 441 3.55 -3.97 -19.80
C LYS A 441 3.30 -4.55 -18.38
N ALA A 442 2.73 -3.77 -17.49
CA ALA A 442 2.35 -4.20 -16.15
C ALA A 442 0.87 -4.58 -16.06
N SER A 443 0.10 -4.34 -17.12
CA SER A 443 -1.33 -4.65 -17.18
C SER A 443 -1.64 -5.69 -18.26
N ASP A 444 -2.46 -6.65 -17.88
CA ASP A 444 -3.10 -7.60 -18.80
C ASP A 444 -4.63 -7.61 -18.56
N THR A 445 -5.15 -6.54 -17.94
CA THR A 445 -6.53 -6.52 -17.46
C THR A 445 -7.50 -5.84 -18.42
N VAL A 446 -7.03 -4.83 -19.13
CA VAL A 446 -7.84 -4.02 -20.07
C VAL A 446 -7.05 -3.88 -21.38
N ASN A 447 -7.72 -4.11 -22.50
CA ASN A 447 -7.20 -3.84 -23.82
C ASN A 447 -8.24 -3.00 -24.58
N ASP A 448 -8.23 -1.70 -24.30
CA ASP A 448 -9.19 -0.74 -24.83
C ASP A 448 -8.44 0.52 -25.32
N PRO A 449 -8.35 0.72 -26.67
CA PRO A 449 -7.62 1.85 -27.25
C PRO A 449 -8.14 3.24 -26.83
N GLU A 450 -9.44 3.36 -26.51
CA GLU A 450 -9.98 4.64 -26.03
C GLU A 450 -9.52 4.94 -24.60
N ILE A 451 -9.45 3.93 -23.73
CA ILE A 451 -8.87 4.05 -22.38
C ILE A 451 -7.38 4.42 -22.50
N ASP A 452 -6.64 3.73 -23.37
CA ASP A 452 -5.23 4.05 -23.61
C ASP A 452 -5.04 5.52 -24.03
N GLY A 453 -5.84 5.99 -24.98
CA GLY A 453 -5.79 7.38 -25.44
C GLY A 453 -6.10 8.40 -24.34
N MET A 454 -7.09 8.12 -23.47
CA MET A 454 -7.39 8.99 -22.34
C MET A 454 -6.27 8.99 -21.29
N ILE A 455 -5.67 7.84 -20.98
CA ILE A 455 -4.54 7.74 -20.06
C ILE A 455 -3.34 8.51 -20.61
N GLU A 456 -3.01 8.38 -21.90
CA GLU A 456 -1.94 9.15 -22.55
C GLU A 456 -2.16 10.67 -22.49
N GLN A 457 -3.40 11.11 -22.57
CA GLN A 457 -3.73 12.53 -22.39
C GLN A 457 -3.52 12.97 -20.92
N VAL A 458 -3.90 12.15 -19.95
CA VAL A 458 -3.64 12.44 -18.53
C VAL A 458 -2.16 12.58 -18.26
N MET A 459 -1.31 11.71 -18.85
CA MET A 459 0.15 11.75 -18.67
C MET A 459 0.77 13.10 -19.04
N ARG A 460 0.20 13.79 -20.02
CA ARG A 460 0.72 15.06 -20.58
C ARG A 460 -0.01 16.28 -20.04
N GLN A 461 -1.07 16.08 -19.27
CA GLN A 461 -1.93 17.17 -18.79
C GLN A 461 -1.40 17.73 -17.45
N THR A 462 -1.40 19.06 -17.35
CA THR A 462 -1.04 19.80 -16.12
C THR A 462 -2.23 20.59 -15.55
N ASP A 463 -3.35 20.66 -16.27
CA ASP A 463 -4.61 21.25 -15.82
C ASP A 463 -5.40 20.19 -15.02
N LYS A 464 -5.60 20.43 -13.73
CA LYS A 464 -6.27 19.49 -12.82
C LYS A 464 -7.72 19.20 -13.18
N GLU A 465 -8.46 20.17 -13.70
CA GLU A 465 -9.87 19.97 -14.09
C GLU A 465 -9.99 19.08 -15.33
N LYS A 466 -9.10 19.27 -16.29
CA LYS A 466 -9.00 18.39 -17.46
C LYS A 466 -8.57 16.98 -17.07
N ILE A 467 -7.60 16.84 -16.17
CA ILE A 467 -7.20 15.54 -15.60
C ILE A 467 -8.41 14.86 -14.94
N ALA A 468 -9.14 15.58 -14.09
CA ALA A 468 -10.32 15.06 -13.42
C ALA A 468 -11.39 14.58 -14.41
N THR A 469 -11.58 15.33 -15.49
CA THR A 469 -12.52 14.97 -16.56
C THR A 469 -12.09 13.71 -17.31
N LEU A 470 -10.82 13.62 -17.69
CA LEU A 470 -10.26 12.44 -18.37
C LEU A 470 -10.37 11.20 -17.49
N LEU A 471 -10.01 11.31 -16.21
CA LEU A 471 -10.13 10.21 -15.26
C LEU A 471 -11.59 9.76 -15.09
N ARG A 472 -12.53 10.68 -14.98
CA ARG A 472 -13.97 10.34 -14.95
C ARG A 472 -14.39 9.56 -16.20
N ASN A 473 -13.94 9.98 -17.38
CA ASN A 473 -14.26 9.31 -18.64
C ASN A 473 -13.67 7.89 -18.68
N VAL A 474 -12.43 7.68 -18.21
CA VAL A 474 -11.84 6.35 -18.07
C VAL A 474 -12.72 5.45 -17.20
N TYR A 475 -13.16 5.95 -16.04
CA TYR A 475 -14.01 5.16 -15.14
C TYR A 475 -15.39 4.85 -15.73
N THR A 476 -16.00 5.83 -16.38
CA THR A 476 -17.28 5.62 -17.07
C THR A 476 -17.16 4.54 -18.13
N ARG A 477 -16.06 4.54 -18.90
CA ARG A 477 -15.82 3.52 -19.92
C ARG A 477 -15.52 2.15 -19.33
N LEU A 478 -14.66 2.07 -18.31
CA LEU A 478 -14.42 0.81 -17.58
C LEU A 478 -15.74 0.18 -17.11
N ARG A 479 -16.64 0.99 -16.61
CA ARG A 479 -17.97 0.55 -16.15
C ARG A 479 -18.89 0.16 -17.31
N SER A 480 -18.98 0.96 -18.35
CA SER A 480 -19.88 0.72 -19.49
C SER A 480 -19.44 -0.47 -20.35
N GLU A 481 -18.13 -0.74 -20.41
CA GLU A 481 -17.58 -1.90 -21.12
C GLU A 481 -17.49 -3.16 -20.24
N HIS A 482 -17.92 -3.07 -18.97
CA HIS A 482 -17.88 -4.15 -18.00
C HIS A 482 -16.47 -4.76 -17.82
N HIS A 483 -15.44 -3.93 -17.91
CA HIS A 483 -14.08 -4.36 -17.63
C HIS A 483 -13.92 -4.66 -16.14
N GLY A 484 -13.71 -5.93 -15.82
CA GLY A 484 -13.66 -6.43 -14.45
C GLY A 484 -15.03 -6.57 -13.77
N VAL A 485 -15.03 -7.27 -12.65
CA VAL A 485 -16.19 -7.49 -11.78
C VAL A 485 -15.84 -6.93 -10.40
N PRO A 486 -16.13 -5.63 -10.15
CA PRO A 486 -15.97 -5.04 -8.82
C PRO A 486 -16.99 -5.66 -7.87
N VAL A 487 -16.58 -5.98 -6.66
CA VAL A 487 -17.47 -6.67 -5.73
C VAL A 487 -17.71 -5.83 -4.47
N VAL A 488 -16.71 -5.66 -3.61
CA VAL A 488 -16.85 -4.88 -2.38
C VAL A 488 -15.56 -4.13 -2.02
N PHE A 489 -15.72 -3.05 -1.28
CA PHE A 489 -14.67 -2.36 -0.53
C PHE A 489 -14.63 -2.91 0.89
N VAL A 490 -13.60 -3.62 1.23
CA VAL A 490 -13.48 -4.34 2.50
C VAL A 490 -12.64 -3.53 3.49
N HIS A 491 -13.19 -3.21 4.66
CA HIS A 491 -12.47 -2.53 5.74
C HIS A 491 -11.50 -3.52 6.41
N SER A 492 -10.25 -3.15 6.58
CA SER A 492 -9.22 -4.03 7.17
C SER A 492 -9.08 -3.76 8.67
N PRO A 493 -9.51 -4.69 9.56
CA PRO A 493 -9.36 -4.55 10.99
C PRO A 493 -8.00 -5.05 11.46
N TYR A 494 -7.42 -4.31 12.41
CA TYR A 494 -6.28 -4.71 13.21
C TYR A 494 -6.67 -4.66 14.68
N ALA A 495 -6.42 -5.73 15.41
CA ALA A 495 -6.55 -5.74 16.86
C ALA A 495 -5.24 -5.32 17.51
N ALA A 496 -5.32 -4.47 18.53
CA ALA A 496 -4.16 -3.94 19.23
C ALA A 496 -4.20 -4.25 20.73
N SER A 497 -3.01 -4.35 21.35
CA SER A 497 -2.88 -4.49 22.81
C SER A 497 -3.48 -3.29 23.52
N LYS A 498 -4.09 -3.54 24.67
CA LYS A 498 -4.68 -2.51 25.56
C LYS A 498 -3.65 -1.50 26.09
N THR A 499 -2.37 -1.85 26.04
CA THR A 499 -1.25 -1.00 26.49
C THR A 499 -0.77 -0.02 25.43
N LEU A 500 -1.20 -0.18 24.18
CA LEU A 500 -0.84 0.74 23.11
C LEU A 500 -1.64 2.04 23.22
N GLY A 501 -0.99 3.15 22.85
CA GLY A 501 -1.60 4.45 22.76
C GLY A 501 -2.55 4.59 21.56
N LYS A 502 -2.94 5.84 21.29
CA LYS A 502 -3.70 6.14 20.08
C LYS A 502 -2.87 5.79 18.86
N TRP A 503 -3.42 4.94 17.99
CA TRP A 503 -2.79 4.50 16.76
C TRP A 503 -3.72 4.75 15.57
N ASN A 504 -3.16 5.35 14.53
CA ASN A 504 -3.77 5.41 13.23
C ASN A 504 -2.94 4.54 12.27
N PRO A 505 -3.43 3.36 11.85
CA PRO A 505 -2.70 2.47 10.94
C PRO A 505 -2.50 3.09 9.54
N GLY A 506 -3.01 4.29 9.34
CA GLY A 506 -2.82 5.06 8.13
C GLY A 506 -3.66 4.57 6.96
N SER A 507 -3.50 5.30 5.87
CA SER A 507 -4.20 5.10 4.61
C SER A 507 -3.29 4.53 3.51
N VAL A 508 -2.04 4.20 3.79
CA VAL A 508 -1.06 3.71 2.82
C VAL A 508 -0.92 2.19 2.87
N MET A 509 -1.13 1.55 1.73
CA MET A 509 -1.12 0.09 1.60
C MET A 509 0.15 -0.55 2.19
N TYR A 510 -0.03 -1.58 3.02
CA TYR A 510 1.06 -2.31 3.69
C TYR A 510 2.00 -1.45 4.54
N ASP A 511 1.56 -0.25 4.93
CA ASP A 511 2.28 0.62 5.85
C ASP A 511 1.41 0.89 7.08
N LEU A 512 1.89 0.53 8.25
CA LEU A 512 1.13 0.63 9.50
C LEU A 512 1.51 1.88 10.31
N PHE A 513 2.40 2.74 9.80
CA PHE A 513 2.88 3.93 10.49
C PHE A 513 3.30 3.66 11.95
N LEU A 514 3.99 2.53 12.16
CA LEU A 514 4.43 2.11 13.49
C LEU A 514 5.50 3.04 14.09
N ASP A 515 6.17 3.80 13.25
CA ASP A 515 7.10 4.84 13.65
C ASP A 515 6.42 6.02 14.36
N GLU A 516 5.10 6.18 14.21
CA GLU A 516 4.30 7.20 14.89
C GLU A 516 3.50 6.68 16.09
N LEU A 517 3.46 5.35 16.27
CA LEU A 517 2.77 4.70 17.38
C LEU A 517 3.54 4.87 18.71
N ALA A 518 2.83 5.03 19.83
CA ALA A 518 3.38 5.04 21.17
C ALA A 518 2.63 4.08 22.10
N ARG A 519 3.25 3.67 23.21
CA ARG A 519 2.51 3.09 24.35
C ARG A 519 1.83 4.20 25.14
N ARG A 520 0.76 3.83 25.83
CA ARG A 520 0.05 4.71 26.78
C ARG A 520 0.93 5.03 27.99
#